data_7aa96290ba288570c8cbf831f7b7b252
#
_entry.id   7aa96290ba288570c8cbf831f7b7b252
#
_cell.length_a   1.000
_cell.length_b   1.000
_cell.length_c   1.000
_cell.angle_alpha   90.00
_cell.angle_beta   90.00
_cell.angle_gamma   90.00
#
_symmetry.space_group_name_H-M   'P 1'
#
loop_
_entity.id
_entity.type
_entity.pdbx_description
1 polymer ?
#
loop_
_entity_poly.entity_id
_entity_poly.type
_entity_poly.pdbx_seq_one_letter_code
_entity_poly.pdbx_strand_id
1 'polypeptide(L)'
;MNKEKLLQSILELHKAVKDGNMEKMYRCAYELNALFEREVPEPLEGYDAALMRFKMAEAMVAFYMAVGKQSQAGTLKNRITAHYQAVRKSKDYSVSQKHELKEILRRMKVIVPYQRCVTTKLDKNTEEYKRSAFVFRAMDWFSELHGMLPQEGLEYLKPFNVSSLLSTLPLDMPKSQVVEEMTKYCYDKGGSLAPRSLQRQYKVGGKQAKHLYVIGNGFDRYHGAESGYMSFRRYLFRRSPQTVGYFDLYFGPRSLERSFSTPVGWFWCMQPYEYRHNEYGLRYPVATWSRSNLWRDFETNLSELNREKVFDMLDMQLPRVDEDDEDFSYAQYFAPLDEITDAVMSCSVEMKYHFHRWINTLHYAKGFRKRMLDIDKDAIFLNFNYTLFLESEYGIPPEQICYIHGCRKDKFGSLVLGHHSDDQEAFERWKHKNQNRCRYRHVQKDKKGRYFRNDKLAYLAFFHENDRTGNWRLPIRYYAVEEAEERLEKYYDSNFKNTRKIIDGHMGFFDSLGNVEKITIIGCSLGAVDMDYYKQLKSSVKDDVLWEFSYHSPEDEKRIDKFCKELDIETGCVRTFKM
;
A
#
# COMPACT_ATOMS: atom_id res chain seq x y z
N MET A 1 6.16 -43.18 -8.91
CA MET A 1 5.09 -42.29 -9.43
C MET A 1 4.37 -42.98 -10.58
N ASN A 2 3.06 -43.01 -10.59
CA ASN A 2 2.30 -43.54 -11.73
C ASN A 2 2.26 -42.46 -12.84
N LYS A 3 3.10 -42.62 -13.87
CA LYS A 3 3.22 -41.76 -15.06
C LYS A 3 1.86 -41.48 -15.70
N GLU A 4 0.97 -42.49 -15.68
CA GLU A 4 -0.37 -42.36 -16.21
C GLU A 4 -1.24 -41.38 -15.43
N LYS A 5 -1.16 -41.39 -14.08
CA LYS A 5 -1.93 -40.49 -13.23
C LYS A 5 -1.48 -39.03 -13.43
N LEU A 6 -0.17 -38.77 -13.55
CA LEU A 6 0.34 -37.43 -13.84
C LEU A 6 -0.09 -36.93 -15.23
N LEU A 7 -0.03 -37.78 -16.25
CA LEU A 7 -0.52 -37.46 -17.58
C LEU A 7 -2.02 -37.15 -17.57
N GLN A 8 -2.81 -37.93 -16.81
CA GLN A 8 -4.25 -37.69 -16.66
C GLN A 8 -4.51 -36.31 -16.03
N SER A 9 -3.80 -35.96 -14.95
CA SER A 9 -3.95 -34.65 -14.29
C SER A 9 -3.54 -33.48 -15.21
N ILE A 10 -2.49 -33.65 -16.02
CA ILE A 10 -2.09 -32.68 -17.04
C ILE A 10 -3.21 -32.48 -18.07
N LEU A 11 -3.82 -33.57 -18.56
CA LEU A 11 -4.92 -33.51 -19.53
C LEU A 11 -6.17 -32.84 -18.94
N GLU A 12 -6.48 -33.11 -17.67
CA GLU A 12 -7.63 -32.50 -16.99
C GLU A 12 -7.43 -30.98 -16.79
N LEU A 13 -6.23 -30.53 -16.48
CA LEU A 13 -5.91 -29.10 -16.40
C LEU A 13 -6.04 -28.44 -17.79
N HIS A 14 -5.49 -29.04 -18.84
CA HIS A 14 -5.65 -28.52 -20.19
C HIS A 14 -7.12 -28.40 -20.61
N LYS A 15 -7.93 -29.41 -20.26
CA LYS A 15 -9.37 -29.41 -20.53
C LYS A 15 -10.07 -28.29 -19.76
N ALA A 16 -9.78 -28.14 -18.46
CA ALA A 16 -10.36 -27.08 -17.64
C ALA A 16 -10.01 -25.68 -18.15
N VAL A 17 -8.76 -25.47 -18.62
CA VAL A 17 -8.32 -24.22 -19.26
C VAL A 17 -9.10 -23.94 -20.54
N LYS A 18 -9.28 -24.96 -21.37
CA LYS A 18 -10.04 -24.86 -22.65
C LYS A 18 -11.51 -24.53 -22.39
N ASP A 19 -12.10 -25.14 -21.37
CA ASP A 19 -13.52 -24.98 -21.01
C ASP A 19 -13.77 -23.66 -20.26
N GLY A 20 -12.73 -22.90 -19.86
CA GLY A 20 -12.83 -21.65 -19.13
C GLY A 20 -13.38 -21.78 -17.70
N ASN A 21 -13.41 -22.99 -17.14
CA ASN A 21 -13.96 -23.25 -15.80
C ASN A 21 -12.91 -22.92 -14.71
N MET A 22 -13.00 -21.73 -14.14
CA MET A 22 -12.05 -21.20 -13.15
C MET A 22 -11.88 -22.12 -11.93
N GLU A 23 -12.96 -22.57 -11.31
CA GLU A 23 -12.89 -23.43 -10.12
C GLU A 23 -12.17 -24.74 -10.42
N LYS A 24 -12.52 -25.37 -11.56
CA LYS A 24 -11.87 -26.60 -12.01
C LYS A 24 -10.40 -26.37 -12.36
N MET A 25 -10.06 -25.22 -12.97
CA MET A 25 -8.67 -24.86 -13.29
C MET A 25 -7.81 -24.78 -12.01
N TYR A 26 -8.27 -24.06 -10.97
CA TYR A 26 -7.53 -23.95 -9.72
C TYR A 26 -7.38 -25.30 -9.03
N ARG A 27 -8.45 -26.10 -8.96
CA ARG A 27 -8.39 -27.44 -8.35
C ARG A 27 -7.40 -28.34 -9.09
N CYS A 28 -7.49 -28.43 -10.43
CA CYS A 28 -6.58 -29.29 -11.22
C CYS A 28 -5.12 -28.80 -11.14
N ALA A 29 -4.89 -27.47 -11.11
CA ALA A 29 -3.54 -26.93 -10.95
C ALA A 29 -2.95 -27.24 -9.57
N TYR A 30 -3.75 -27.15 -8.52
CA TYR A 30 -3.35 -27.52 -7.16
C TYR A 30 -3.04 -29.01 -7.04
N GLU A 31 -3.93 -29.87 -7.56
CA GLU A 31 -3.73 -31.32 -7.57
C GLU A 31 -2.49 -31.73 -8.39
N LEU A 32 -2.24 -31.05 -9.51
CA LEU A 32 -1.07 -31.30 -10.35
C LEU A 32 0.23 -30.91 -9.63
N ASN A 33 0.27 -29.77 -8.96
CA ASN A 33 1.40 -29.35 -8.13
C ASN A 33 1.63 -30.33 -6.99
N ALA A 34 0.58 -30.70 -6.26
CA ALA A 34 0.68 -31.64 -5.14
C ALA A 34 1.17 -33.02 -5.57
N LEU A 35 0.76 -33.49 -6.76
CA LEU A 35 1.26 -34.75 -7.33
C LEU A 35 2.73 -34.66 -7.72
N PHE A 36 3.15 -33.53 -8.26
CA PHE A 36 4.53 -33.30 -8.65
C PHE A 36 5.47 -33.21 -7.42
N GLU A 37 5.01 -32.59 -6.33
CA GLU A 37 5.77 -32.43 -5.09
C GLU A 37 5.78 -33.71 -4.25
N ARG A 38 4.68 -34.47 -4.19
CA ARG A 38 4.54 -35.66 -3.32
C ARG A 38 5.00 -36.97 -3.98
N GLU A 39 4.92 -37.09 -5.27
CA GLU A 39 5.14 -38.37 -5.99
C GLU A 39 6.39 -38.34 -6.88
N VAL A 40 7.33 -37.44 -6.65
CA VAL A 40 8.69 -37.52 -7.18
C VAL A 40 9.64 -38.00 -6.10
N PRO A 41 9.57 -39.27 -5.68
CA PRO A 41 10.62 -39.86 -4.90
C PRO A 41 11.79 -40.08 -5.85
N GLU A 42 12.86 -39.37 -5.58
CA GLU A 42 14.15 -39.43 -6.26
C GLU A 42 14.18 -39.13 -7.76
N PRO A 43 15.26 -38.56 -8.23
CA PRO A 43 15.26 -37.89 -9.51
C PRO A 43 14.80 -38.87 -10.57
N LEU A 44 13.66 -38.61 -11.20
CA LEU A 44 13.40 -39.15 -12.50
C LEU A 44 14.62 -38.75 -13.33
N GLU A 45 15.63 -39.61 -13.38
CA GLU A 45 16.80 -39.41 -14.20
C GLU A 45 16.45 -39.75 -15.62
N GLY A 46 16.91 -38.96 -16.53
CA GLY A 46 16.76 -39.26 -17.97
C GLY A 46 15.58 -38.54 -18.64
N TYR A 47 15.28 -39.06 -19.80
CA TYR A 47 14.33 -38.45 -20.73
C TYR A 47 12.89 -38.35 -20.20
N ASP A 48 12.40 -39.39 -19.56
CA ASP A 48 11.02 -39.41 -19.04
C ASP A 48 10.75 -38.31 -18.01
N ALA A 49 11.72 -38.05 -17.16
CA ALA A 49 11.65 -36.94 -16.18
C ALA A 49 11.61 -35.58 -16.86
N ALA A 50 12.49 -35.37 -17.83
CA ALA A 50 12.51 -34.14 -18.60
C ALA A 50 11.18 -33.94 -19.35
N LEU A 51 10.67 -34.97 -19.98
CA LEU A 51 9.41 -34.94 -20.71
C LEU A 51 8.23 -34.57 -19.80
N MET A 52 8.12 -35.17 -18.62
CA MET A 52 7.07 -34.84 -17.64
C MET A 52 7.17 -33.40 -17.17
N ARG A 53 8.36 -32.91 -16.84
CA ARG A 53 8.57 -31.51 -16.45
C ARG A 53 8.15 -30.53 -17.54
N PHE A 54 8.46 -30.83 -18.79
CA PHE A 54 8.06 -29.98 -19.92
C PHE A 54 6.54 -29.97 -20.14
N LYS A 55 5.89 -31.14 -20.10
CA LYS A 55 4.43 -31.27 -20.26
C LYS A 55 3.68 -30.59 -19.11
N MET A 56 4.15 -30.75 -17.88
CA MET A 56 3.58 -30.06 -16.73
C MET A 56 3.74 -28.54 -16.84
N ALA A 57 4.93 -28.08 -17.19
CA ALA A 57 5.18 -26.66 -17.38
C ALA A 57 4.30 -26.05 -18.49
N GLU A 58 4.06 -26.79 -19.58
CA GLU A 58 3.14 -26.37 -20.64
C GLU A 58 1.72 -26.17 -20.09
N ALA A 59 1.20 -27.11 -19.31
CA ALA A 59 -0.12 -27.03 -18.69
C ALA A 59 -0.22 -25.87 -17.70
N MET A 60 0.80 -25.68 -16.85
CA MET A 60 0.85 -24.59 -15.89
C MET A 60 1.00 -23.22 -16.55
N VAL A 61 1.77 -23.11 -17.64
CA VAL A 61 1.85 -21.86 -18.41
C VAL A 61 0.47 -21.52 -19.00
N ALA A 62 -0.25 -22.50 -19.55
CA ALA A 62 -1.61 -22.30 -20.06
C ALA A 62 -2.56 -21.84 -18.94
N PHE A 63 -2.49 -22.45 -17.76
CA PHE A 63 -3.25 -22.06 -16.58
C PHE A 63 -2.93 -20.63 -16.15
N TYR A 64 -1.66 -20.27 -15.95
CA TYR A 64 -1.28 -18.92 -15.54
C TYR A 64 -1.75 -17.85 -16.53
N MET A 65 -1.69 -18.13 -17.82
CA MET A 65 -2.23 -17.22 -18.84
C MET A 65 -3.74 -17.08 -18.74
N ALA A 66 -4.47 -18.17 -18.52
CA ALA A 66 -5.92 -18.18 -18.41
C ALA A 66 -6.42 -17.40 -17.16
N VAL A 67 -5.66 -17.43 -16.06
CA VAL A 67 -5.98 -16.69 -14.82
C VAL A 67 -5.33 -15.31 -14.74
N GLY A 68 -4.75 -14.81 -15.83
CA GLY A 68 -4.17 -13.46 -15.90
C GLY A 68 -2.78 -13.30 -15.27
N LYS A 69 -2.14 -14.39 -14.81
CA LYS A 69 -0.82 -14.37 -14.16
C LYS A 69 0.34 -14.45 -15.16
N GLN A 70 0.42 -13.48 -16.06
CA GLN A 70 1.37 -13.48 -17.19
C GLN A 70 2.85 -13.51 -16.75
N SER A 71 3.20 -12.83 -15.65
CA SER A 71 4.56 -12.83 -15.11
C SER A 71 5.00 -14.23 -14.69
N GLN A 72 4.16 -14.97 -13.99
CA GLN A 72 4.44 -16.34 -13.56
C GLN A 72 4.57 -17.29 -14.77
N ALA A 73 3.69 -17.13 -15.77
CA ALA A 73 3.80 -17.88 -17.03
C ALA A 73 5.13 -17.61 -17.73
N GLY A 74 5.56 -16.33 -17.80
CA GLY A 74 6.83 -15.91 -18.38
C GLY A 74 8.04 -16.49 -17.63
N THR A 75 8.03 -16.43 -16.30
CA THR A 75 9.09 -16.97 -15.45
C THR A 75 9.23 -18.48 -15.64
N LEU A 76 8.13 -19.23 -15.60
CA LEU A 76 8.14 -20.67 -15.79
C LEU A 76 8.65 -21.06 -17.19
N LYS A 77 8.18 -20.38 -18.24
CA LYS A 77 8.68 -20.56 -19.61
C LYS A 77 10.19 -20.34 -19.70
N ASN A 78 10.73 -19.29 -19.06
CA ASN A 78 12.15 -18.97 -19.07
C ASN A 78 12.98 -20.06 -18.37
N ARG A 79 12.49 -20.58 -17.23
CA ARG A 79 13.14 -21.71 -16.51
C ARG A 79 13.22 -22.94 -17.38
N ILE A 80 12.15 -23.32 -18.05
CA ILE A 80 12.13 -24.48 -18.95
C ILE A 80 12.98 -24.24 -20.18
N THR A 81 13.05 -23.00 -20.69
CA THR A 81 13.97 -22.64 -21.79
C THR A 81 15.43 -22.85 -21.38
N ALA A 82 15.81 -22.44 -20.15
CA ALA A 82 17.16 -22.67 -19.63
C ALA A 82 17.45 -24.17 -19.46
N HIS A 83 16.48 -24.94 -18.96
CA HIS A 83 16.59 -26.39 -18.85
C HIS A 83 16.79 -27.06 -20.23
N TYR A 84 16.03 -26.64 -21.25
CA TYR A 84 16.21 -27.13 -22.61
C TYR A 84 17.61 -26.84 -23.17
N GLN A 85 18.21 -25.71 -22.86
CA GLN A 85 19.58 -25.42 -23.29
C GLN A 85 20.62 -26.40 -22.69
N ALA A 86 20.39 -26.86 -21.44
CA ALA A 86 21.22 -27.91 -20.81
C ALA A 86 21.00 -29.26 -21.52
N VAL A 87 19.72 -29.67 -21.72
CA VAL A 87 19.36 -30.90 -22.42
C VAL A 87 19.95 -30.94 -23.85
N ARG A 88 19.89 -29.80 -24.57
CA ARG A 88 20.44 -29.68 -25.95
C ARG A 88 21.93 -30.01 -26.01
N LYS A 89 22.69 -29.63 -24.96
CA LYS A 89 24.15 -29.84 -24.86
C LYS A 89 24.51 -31.22 -24.34
N SER A 90 23.61 -31.91 -23.65
CA SER A 90 23.86 -33.24 -23.11
C SER A 90 23.91 -34.32 -24.22
N LYS A 91 24.76 -35.33 -24.00
CA LYS A 91 24.85 -36.52 -24.86
C LYS A 91 23.84 -37.61 -24.48
N ASP A 92 23.16 -37.46 -23.34
CA ASP A 92 22.27 -38.47 -22.78
C ASP A 92 20.88 -38.52 -23.46
N TYR A 93 20.62 -37.57 -24.34
CA TYR A 93 19.35 -37.46 -25.08
C TYR A 93 19.54 -37.68 -26.57
N SER A 94 18.72 -38.56 -27.15
CA SER A 94 18.67 -38.76 -28.60
C SER A 94 18.16 -37.54 -29.36
N VAL A 95 18.40 -37.49 -30.65
CA VAL A 95 17.93 -36.39 -31.53
C VAL A 95 16.39 -36.28 -31.50
N SER A 96 15.69 -37.43 -31.54
CA SER A 96 14.23 -37.49 -31.49
C SER A 96 13.69 -36.95 -30.16
N GLN A 97 14.31 -37.33 -29.00
CA GLN A 97 13.94 -36.85 -27.67
C GLN A 97 14.13 -35.33 -27.54
N LYS A 98 15.25 -34.81 -28.01
CA LYS A 98 15.50 -33.36 -28.04
C LYS A 98 14.48 -32.63 -28.92
N HIS A 99 14.05 -33.23 -30.04
CA HIS A 99 13.05 -32.64 -30.90
C HIS A 99 11.68 -32.57 -30.21
N GLU A 100 11.26 -33.64 -29.52
CA GLU A 100 9.98 -33.65 -28.80
C GLU A 100 9.92 -32.57 -27.73
N LEU A 101 10.98 -32.43 -26.89
CA LEU A 101 11.07 -31.36 -25.88
C LEU A 101 11.07 -29.97 -26.52
N LYS A 102 11.69 -29.80 -27.67
CA LYS A 102 11.68 -28.55 -28.44
C LYS A 102 10.28 -28.17 -28.91
N GLU A 103 9.48 -29.12 -29.34
CA GLU A 103 8.10 -28.88 -29.79
C GLU A 103 7.20 -28.45 -28.62
N ILE A 104 7.35 -29.05 -27.43
CA ILE A 104 6.64 -28.60 -26.24
C ILE A 104 7.03 -27.14 -25.92
N LEU A 105 8.33 -26.83 -25.93
CA LEU A 105 8.81 -25.47 -25.72
C LEU A 105 8.29 -24.48 -26.77
N ARG A 106 8.15 -24.92 -28.02
CA ARG A 106 7.59 -24.10 -29.10
C ARG A 106 6.12 -23.76 -28.83
N ARG A 107 5.32 -24.71 -28.37
CA ARG A 107 3.92 -24.47 -27.99
C ARG A 107 3.82 -23.48 -26.81
N MET A 108 4.64 -23.63 -25.79
CA MET A 108 4.68 -22.62 -24.69
C MET A 108 5.05 -21.22 -25.18
N LYS A 109 5.89 -21.09 -26.20
CA LYS A 109 6.24 -19.78 -26.81
C LYS A 109 5.08 -19.16 -27.59
N VAL A 110 4.16 -19.96 -28.10
CA VAL A 110 2.91 -19.48 -28.72
C VAL A 110 1.94 -18.99 -27.64
N ILE A 111 1.82 -19.72 -26.54
CA ILE A 111 0.93 -19.37 -25.42
C ILE A 111 1.40 -18.08 -24.74
N VAL A 112 2.71 -17.93 -24.57
CA VAL A 112 3.35 -16.71 -24.07
C VAL A 112 4.25 -16.17 -25.17
N PRO A 113 3.71 -15.41 -26.12
CA PRO A 113 4.52 -14.87 -27.20
C PRO A 113 5.64 -14.01 -26.60
N TYR A 114 6.84 -14.23 -27.09
CA TYR A 114 7.95 -13.31 -26.85
C TYR A 114 7.50 -11.99 -27.48
N GLN A 115 7.20 -11.00 -26.67
CA GLN A 115 7.40 -9.63 -27.10
C GLN A 115 8.92 -9.45 -27.26
N ARG A 116 9.49 -9.91 -28.36
CA ARG A 116 10.64 -9.25 -28.90
C ARG A 116 10.12 -7.84 -29.17
N CYS A 117 10.56 -6.90 -28.35
CA CYS A 117 10.80 -5.60 -28.91
C CYS A 117 11.76 -5.85 -30.09
N VAL A 118 11.22 -5.99 -31.26
CA VAL A 118 11.97 -5.77 -32.47
C VAL A 118 12.32 -4.30 -32.35
N THR A 119 13.52 -4.02 -31.83
CA THR A 119 14.17 -2.75 -32.04
C THR A 119 14.53 -2.68 -33.51
N THR A 120 13.53 -2.59 -34.37
CA THR A 120 13.67 -1.79 -35.56
C THR A 120 14.12 -0.45 -35.01
N LYS A 121 15.30 0.00 -35.42
CA LYS A 121 15.74 1.37 -35.19
C LYS A 121 14.73 2.24 -35.93
N LEU A 122 13.58 2.50 -35.29
CA LEU A 122 12.61 3.47 -35.74
C LEU A 122 13.36 4.80 -35.77
N ASP A 123 13.41 5.41 -36.92
CA ASP A 123 14.00 6.73 -37.05
C ASP A 123 13.20 7.68 -36.13
N LYS A 124 13.87 8.21 -35.10
CA LYS A 124 13.28 9.08 -34.09
C LYS A 124 12.66 10.36 -34.69
N ASN A 125 12.99 10.68 -35.94
CA ASN A 125 12.48 11.84 -36.66
C ASN A 125 11.16 11.59 -37.40
N THR A 126 10.74 10.32 -37.54
CA THR A 126 9.46 10.02 -38.21
C THR A 126 8.26 10.48 -37.35
N GLU A 127 7.21 10.96 -38.01
CA GLU A 127 5.96 11.34 -37.34
C GLU A 127 5.34 10.18 -36.59
N GLU A 128 5.46 8.97 -37.10
CA GLU A 128 4.97 7.74 -36.49
C GLU A 128 5.69 7.46 -35.15
N TYR A 129 7.03 7.64 -35.09
CA TYR A 129 7.78 7.52 -33.85
C TYR A 129 7.38 8.59 -32.85
N LYS A 130 7.28 9.84 -33.27
CA LYS A 130 6.88 10.97 -32.40
C LYS A 130 5.49 10.75 -31.84
N ARG A 131 4.54 10.25 -32.65
CA ARG A 131 3.19 9.94 -32.23
C ARG A 131 3.15 8.79 -31.22
N SER A 132 3.86 7.70 -31.49
CA SER A 132 3.98 6.57 -30.54
C SER A 132 4.60 7.00 -29.21
N ALA A 133 5.68 7.78 -29.27
CA ALA A 133 6.31 8.32 -28.06
C ALA A 133 5.40 9.29 -27.28
N PHE A 134 4.54 10.05 -27.98
CA PHE A 134 3.55 10.90 -27.35
C PHE A 134 2.47 10.07 -26.64
N VAL A 135 1.96 9.03 -27.26
CA VAL A 135 0.96 8.12 -26.66
C VAL A 135 1.49 7.51 -25.36
N PHE A 136 2.71 6.98 -25.35
CA PHE A 136 3.32 6.43 -24.14
C PHE A 136 3.49 7.49 -23.05
N ARG A 137 4.01 8.65 -23.39
CA ARG A 137 4.16 9.76 -22.44
C ARG A 137 2.81 10.23 -21.88
N ALA A 138 1.78 10.28 -22.72
CA ALA A 138 0.45 10.68 -22.28
C ALA A 138 -0.13 9.70 -21.25
N MET A 139 0.09 8.40 -21.40
CA MET A 139 -0.32 7.39 -20.42
C MET A 139 0.44 7.52 -19.09
N ASP A 140 1.76 7.78 -19.15
CA ASP A 140 2.56 8.06 -17.95
C ASP A 140 2.09 9.35 -17.27
N TRP A 141 1.84 10.41 -18.03
CA TRP A 141 1.32 11.67 -17.50
C TRP A 141 -0.05 11.52 -16.85
N PHE A 142 -0.91 10.68 -17.43
CA PHE A 142 -2.22 10.38 -16.85
C PHE A 142 -2.06 9.73 -15.49
N SER A 143 -1.23 8.69 -15.40
CA SER A 143 -0.94 8.02 -14.13
C SER A 143 -0.36 8.97 -13.09
N GLU A 144 0.65 9.77 -13.49
CA GLU A 144 1.33 10.70 -12.60
C GLU A 144 0.39 11.80 -12.06
N LEU A 145 -0.42 12.44 -12.93
CA LEU A 145 -1.33 13.52 -12.51
C LEU A 145 -2.51 13.02 -11.68
N HIS A 146 -2.94 11.76 -11.86
CA HIS A 146 -3.98 11.16 -11.03
C HIS A 146 -3.42 10.41 -9.81
N GLY A 147 -2.10 10.52 -9.54
CA GLY A 147 -1.45 9.87 -8.40
C GLY A 147 -1.56 8.34 -8.40
N MET A 148 -1.56 7.73 -9.59
CA MET A 148 -1.63 6.29 -9.80
C MET A 148 -0.25 5.73 -10.11
N LEU A 149 -0.03 4.45 -9.78
CA LEU A 149 1.08 3.72 -10.35
C LEU A 149 0.88 3.58 -11.88
N PRO A 150 1.96 3.49 -12.68
CA PRO A 150 1.84 3.36 -14.14
C PRO A 150 0.93 2.19 -14.57
N GLN A 151 0.98 1.08 -13.85
CA GLN A 151 0.14 -0.09 -14.12
C GLN A 151 -1.34 0.16 -13.81
N GLU A 152 -1.65 0.84 -12.70
CA GLU A 152 -3.03 1.21 -12.34
C GLU A 152 -3.64 2.15 -13.37
N GLY A 153 -2.86 3.15 -13.83
CA GLY A 153 -3.31 4.06 -14.88
C GLY A 153 -3.58 3.34 -16.19
N LEU A 154 -2.72 2.39 -16.59
CA LEU A 154 -2.94 1.58 -17.78
C LEU A 154 -4.19 0.70 -17.66
N GLU A 155 -4.42 0.06 -16.51
CA GLU A 155 -5.63 -0.74 -16.26
C GLU A 155 -6.89 0.13 -16.28
N TYR A 156 -6.82 1.34 -15.69
CA TYR A 156 -7.93 2.29 -15.76
C TYR A 156 -8.26 2.72 -17.21
N LEU A 157 -7.24 3.02 -18.02
CA LEU A 157 -7.41 3.49 -19.39
C LEU A 157 -7.82 2.40 -20.38
N LYS A 158 -7.51 1.14 -20.08
CA LYS A 158 -7.72 -0.01 -20.97
C LYS A 158 -9.15 -0.16 -21.52
N PRO A 159 -10.23 0.02 -20.73
CA PRO A 159 -11.61 -0.10 -21.23
C PRO A 159 -12.01 1.01 -22.21
N PHE A 160 -11.34 2.16 -22.20
CA PHE A 160 -11.78 3.38 -22.88
C PHE A 160 -11.15 3.58 -24.27
N ASN A 161 -10.17 2.77 -24.67
CA ASN A 161 -9.47 2.89 -25.97
C ASN A 161 -8.98 4.33 -26.24
N VAL A 162 -8.24 4.90 -25.29
CA VAL A 162 -7.73 6.29 -25.36
C VAL A 162 -6.76 6.55 -26.51
N SER A 163 -6.20 5.49 -27.13
CA SER A 163 -5.30 5.62 -28.28
C SER A 163 -5.96 6.33 -29.47
N SER A 164 -7.27 6.19 -29.65
CA SER A 164 -8.01 6.89 -30.70
C SER A 164 -8.06 8.39 -30.45
N LEU A 165 -8.27 8.84 -29.20
CA LEU A 165 -8.18 10.24 -28.82
C LEU A 165 -6.77 10.78 -29.01
N LEU A 166 -5.75 10.06 -28.47
CA LEU A 166 -4.36 10.50 -28.50
C LEU A 166 -3.78 10.59 -29.91
N SER A 167 -4.38 9.88 -30.87
CA SER A 167 -4.00 10.00 -32.29
C SER A 167 -4.39 11.37 -32.90
N THR A 168 -5.38 12.04 -32.33
CA THR A 168 -5.91 13.33 -32.84
C THR A 168 -5.34 14.55 -32.12
N LEU A 169 -4.81 14.39 -30.90
CA LEU A 169 -4.28 15.52 -30.12
C LEU A 169 -2.97 16.08 -30.71
N PRO A 170 -2.74 17.39 -30.62
CA PRO A 170 -1.45 18.01 -30.99
C PRO A 170 -0.29 17.43 -30.19
N LEU A 171 0.85 17.20 -30.86
CA LEU A 171 2.05 16.63 -30.20
C LEU A 171 2.72 17.57 -29.20
N ASP A 172 2.47 18.85 -29.32
CA ASP A 172 2.99 19.95 -28.50
C ASP A 172 1.98 20.41 -27.43
N MET A 173 0.83 19.72 -27.31
CA MET A 173 -0.16 20.04 -26.28
C MET A 173 0.45 19.90 -24.87
N PRO A 174 0.22 20.89 -23.96
CA PRO A 174 0.71 20.83 -22.60
C PRO A 174 0.22 19.59 -21.85
N LYS A 175 1.08 19.02 -21.00
CA LYS A 175 0.84 17.81 -20.20
C LYS A 175 -0.53 17.84 -19.49
N SER A 176 -0.85 18.95 -18.80
CA SER A 176 -2.11 19.10 -18.06
C SER A 176 -3.34 19.08 -18.97
N GLN A 177 -3.26 19.66 -20.17
CA GLN A 177 -4.35 19.64 -21.13
C GLN A 177 -4.55 18.25 -21.76
N VAL A 178 -3.46 17.54 -22.07
CA VAL A 178 -3.56 16.16 -22.58
C VAL A 178 -4.28 15.28 -21.57
N VAL A 179 -3.91 15.38 -20.30
CA VAL A 179 -4.54 14.57 -19.23
C VAL A 179 -5.99 14.97 -19.02
N GLU A 180 -6.32 16.28 -19.07
CA GLU A 180 -7.71 16.75 -18.95
C GLU A 180 -8.59 16.19 -20.09
N GLU A 181 -8.10 16.22 -21.33
CA GLU A 181 -8.81 15.63 -22.48
C GLU A 181 -8.98 14.11 -22.35
N MET A 182 -7.93 13.40 -21.87
CA MET A 182 -8.02 11.96 -21.60
C MET A 182 -9.05 11.67 -20.50
N THR A 183 -9.02 12.43 -19.41
CA THR A 183 -9.93 12.25 -18.28
C THR A 183 -11.37 12.51 -18.71
N LYS A 184 -11.61 13.59 -19.46
CA LYS A 184 -12.92 13.92 -20.01
C LYS A 184 -13.44 12.82 -20.93
N TYR A 185 -12.59 12.34 -21.85
CA TYR A 185 -12.93 11.26 -22.77
C TYR A 185 -13.30 9.94 -22.04
N CYS A 186 -12.57 9.61 -20.97
CA CYS A 186 -12.89 8.46 -20.13
C CYS A 186 -14.20 8.67 -19.36
N TYR A 187 -14.38 9.87 -18.79
CA TYR A 187 -15.57 10.23 -18.02
C TYR A 187 -16.86 10.16 -18.86
N ASP A 188 -16.82 10.70 -20.09
CA ASP A 188 -17.94 10.64 -21.05
C ASP A 188 -18.31 9.20 -21.44
N LYS A 189 -17.40 8.26 -21.23
CA LYS A 189 -17.60 6.81 -21.44
C LYS A 189 -17.88 6.02 -20.16
N GLY A 190 -18.19 6.69 -19.07
CA GLY A 190 -18.53 6.08 -17.78
C GLY A 190 -17.35 5.84 -16.84
N GLY A 191 -16.21 6.47 -17.10
CA GLY A 191 -15.05 6.47 -16.20
C GLY A 191 -15.36 7.17 -14.88
N SER A 192 -14.71 6.76 -13.81
CA SER A 192 -14.95 7.25 -12.44
C SER A 192 -14.23 8.57 -12.12
N LEU A 193 -13.20 8.93 -12.88
CA LEU A 193 -12.43 10.17 -12.66
C LEU A 193 -13.12 11.35 -13.35
N ALA A 194 -13.53 12.34 -12.56
CA ALA A 194 -14.14 13.54 -13.09
C ALA A 194 -13.06 14.51 -13.61
N PRO A 195 -13.18 15.05 -14.84
CA PRO A 195 -12.28 16.07 -15.35
C PRO A 195 -12.34 17.33 -14.47
N ARG A 196 -11.23 18.08 -14.40
CA ARG A 196 -11.14 19.31 -13.58
C ARG A 196 -12.22 20.32 -13.90
N SER A 197 -12.57 20.43 -15.16
CA SER A 197 -13.65 21.33 -15.64
C SER A 197 -15.03 21.02 -15.05
N LEU A 198 -15.26 19.78 -14.62
CA LEU A 198 -16.49 19.32 -13.99
C LEU A 198 -16.36 19.18 -12.46
N GLN A 199 -15.17 19.37 -11.90
CA GLN A 199 -14.99 19.36 -10.46
C GLN A 199 -15.68 20.57 -9.83
N ARG A 200 -16.17 20.33 -8.61
CA ARG A 200 -16.87 21.38 -7.85
C ARG A 200 -15.95 22.55 -7.56
N GLN A 201 -16.36 23.74 -8.00
CA GLN A 201 -15.72 24.99 -7.62
C GLN A 201 -16.39 25.59 -6.38
N TYR A 202 -15.60 26.22 -5.54
CA TYR A 202 -16.02 26.76 -4.26
C TYR A 202 -16.13 28.28 -4.38
N LYS A 203 -17.34 28.80 -4.19
CA LYS A 203 -17.67 30.22 -4.34
C LYS A 203 -18.61 30.67 -3.23
N VAL A 204 -18.54 31.92 -2.85
CA VAL A 204 -19.42 32.55 -1.88
C VAL A 204 -20.29 33.58 -2.62
N GLY A 205 -21.60 33.38 -2.58
CA GLY A 205 -22.51 34.27 -3.29
C GLY A 205 -22.21 34.40 -4.80
N GLY A 206 -21.70 33.34 -5.43
CA GLY A 206 -21.32 33.31 -6.85
C GLY A 206 -19.96 33.95 -7.18
N LYS A 207 -19.24 34.52 -6.19
CA LYS A 207 -17.92 35.13 -6.34
C LYS A 207 -16.82 34.26 -5.70
N GLN A 208 -15.59 34.44 -6.14
CA GLN A 208 -14.44 33.82 -5.47
C GLN A 208 -14.23 34.45 -4.09
N ALA A 209 -13.97 33.61 -3.08
CA ALA A 209 -13.74 34.06 -1.72
C ALA A 209 -12.39 34.76 -1.58
N LYS A 210 -12.33 35.75 -0.66
CA LYS A 210 -11.08 36.42 -0.29
C LYS A 210 -10.42 35.83 0.94
N HIS A 211 -11.15 35.03 1.72
CA HIS A 211 -10.68 34.42 2.95
C HIS A 211 -10.83 32.92 2.90
N LEU A 212 -9.79 32.22 3.25
CA LEU A 212 -9.75 30.78 3.42
C LEU A 212 -9.48 30.41 4.88
N TYR A 213 -10.30 29.54 5.43
CA TYR A 213 -9.97 28.83 6.67
C TYR A 213 -9.47 27.43 6.40
N VAL A 214 -8.40 27.05 7.10
CA VAL A 214 -7.91 25.66 7.15
C VAL A 214 -8.16 25.16 8.57
N ILE A 215 -9.02 24.14 8.68
CA ILE A 215 -9.55 23.65 9.96
C ILE A 215 -9.00 22.27 10.28
N GLY A 216 -8.32 22.14 11.41
CA GLY A 216 -7.81 20.86 11.92
C GLY A 216 -8.46 20.46 13.24
N ASN A 217 -8.06 19.30 13.75
CA ASN A 217 -8.67 18.67 14.93
C ASN A 217 -8.59 19.51 16.22
N GLY A 218 -7.64 20.44 16.31
CA GLY A 218 -7.57 21.39 17.43
C GLY A 218 -8.80 22.28 17.54
N PHE A 219 -9.47 22.59 16.43
CA PHE A 219 -10.73 23.30 16.39
C PHE A 219 -11.85 22.54 17.13
N ASP A 220 -12.04 21.27 16.83
CA ASP A 220 -13.03 20.43 17.49
C ASP A 220 -12.74 20.29 18.98
N ARG A 221 -11.47 20.09 19.33
CA ARG A 221 -11.01 19.97 20.72
C ARG A 221 -11.19 21.26 21.51
N TYR A 222 -10.96 22.41 20.91
CA TYR A 222 -11.21 23.71 21.53
C TYR A 222 -12.68 23.88 21.95
N HIS A 223 -13.60 23.36 21.17
CA HIS A 223 -15.04 23.34 21.49
C HIS A 223 -15.44 22.18 22.42
N GLY A 224 -14.46 21.42 22.91
CA GLY A 224 -14.64 20.34 23.87
C GLY A 224 -15.08 19.02 23.27
N ALA A 225 -14.95 18.82 21.96
CA ALA A 225 -15.14 17.51 21.38
C ALA A 225 -13.97 16.57 21.73
N GLU A 226 -14.30 15.33 22.08
CA GLU A 226 -13.29 14.31 22.38
C GLU A 226 -12.73 13.68 21.08
N SER A 227 -12.31 14.51 20.14
CA SER A 227 -11.86 14.13 18.80
C SER A 227 -10.39 13.73 18.71
N GLY A 228 -9.68 13.65 19.83
CA GLY A 228 -8.27 13.20 19.84
C GLY A 228 -8.13 11.68 19.71
N TYR A 229 -7.05 11.20 19.09
CA TYR A 229 -6.80 9.76 18.89
C TYR A 229 -6.70 8.95 20.20
N MET A 230 -6.39 9.56 21.34
CA MET A 230 -6.51 8.90 22.65
C MET A 230 -7.98 8.59 23.01
N SER A 231 -8.92 9.42 22.57
CA SER A 231 -10.36 9.15 22.75
C SER A 231 -10.84 8.05 21.80
N PHE A 232 -10.31 8.06 20.57
CA PHE A 232 -10.50 6.94 19.64
C PHE A 232 -9.95 5.63 20.21
N ARG A 233 -8.74 5.62 20.80
CA ARG A 233 -8.21 4.44 21.47
C ARG A 233 -9.14 3.91 22.56
N ARG A 234 -9.69 4.80 23.41
CA ARG A 234 -10.65 4.41 24.45
C ARG A 234 -11.93 3.82 23.87
N TYR A 235 -12.43 4.39 22.77
CA TYR A 235 -13.58 3.89 22.06
C TYR A 235 -13.29 2.51 21.43
N LEU A 236 -12.19 2.38 20.71
CA LEU A 236 -11.76 1.14 20.07
C LEU A 236 -11.52 0.04 21.10
N PHE A 237 -10.90 0.36 22.23
CA PHE A 237 -10.64 -0.59 23.31
C PHE A 237 -11.92 -1.25 23.86
N ARG A 238 -13.02 -0.51 23.87
CA ARG A 238 -14.32 -1.04 24.30
C ARG A 238 -15.00 -1.92 23.25
N ARG A 239 -14.60 -1.84 22.00
CA ARG A 239 -15.25 -2.51 20.86
C ARG A 239 -14.39 -3.63 20.27
N SER A 240 -13.10 -3.39 20.15
CA SER A 240 -12.11 -4.34 19.67
C SER A 240 -10.81 -4.16 20.45
N PRO A 241 -10.74 -4.67 21.70
CA PRO A 241 -9.55 -4.56 22.54
C PRO A 241 -8.34 -5.26 21.91
N GLN A 242 -8.56 -6.29 21.12
CA GLN A 242 -7.52 -7.02 20.39
C GLN A 242 -6.79 -6.10 19.38
N THR A 243 -7.53 -5.36 18.57
CA THR A 243 -6.95 -4.40 17.59
C THR A 243 -6.10 -3.34 18.29
N VAL A 244 -6.52 -2.85 19.46
CA VAL A 244 -5.69 -1.93 20.26
C VAL A 244 -4.40 -2.62 20.72
N GLY A 245 -4.50 -3.87 21.18
CA GLY A 245 -3.34 -4.67 21.60
C GLY A 245 -2.37 -4.91 20.45
N TYR A 246 -2.87 -5.26 19.28
CA TYR A 246 -2.05 -5.47 18.08
C TYR A 246 -1.35 -4.18 17.63
N PHE A 247 -2.06 -3.06 17.62
CA PHE A 247 -1.45 -1.78 17.29
C PHE A 247 -0.38 -1.39 18.32
N ASP A 248 -0.67 -1.53 19.60
CA ASP A 248 0.30 -1.28 20.67
C ASP A 248 1.52 -2.23 20.60
N LEU A 249 1.35 -3.44 20.04
CA LEU A 249 2.40 -4.46 19.92
C LEU A 249 3.28 -4.26 18.70
N TYR A 250 2.69 -4.05 17.54
CA TYR A 250 3.39 -4.11 16.26
C TYR A 250 3.76 -2.74 15.69
N PHE A 251 3.27 -1.62 16.27
CA PHE A 251 3.49 -0.30 15.71
C PHE A 251 4.28 0.62 16.63
N GLY A 252 4.85 1.65 16.03
CA GLY A 252 5.59 2.68 16.72
C GLY A 252 7.10 2.50 16.66
N PRO A 253 7.84 3.59 16.83
CA PRO A 253 9.29 3.58 16.72
C PRO A 253 9.94 2.72 17.82
N ARG A 254 10.99 2.02 17.46
CA ARG A 254 11.79 1.16 18.37
C ARG A 254 12.28 1.88 19.63
N SER A 255 12.40 3.19 19.57
CA SER A 255 12.73 4.01 20.74
C SER A 255 11.72 3.89 21.89
N LEU A 256 10.46 3.56 21.59
CA LEU A 256 9.45 3.29 22.61
C LEU A 256 9.63 1.91 23.27
N GLU A 257 10.38 1.00 22.67
CA GLU A 257 10.67 -0.34 23.20
C GLU A 257 11.89 -0.34 24.14
N ARG A 258 12.80 0.63 24.01
CA ARG A 258 14.07 0.67 24.79
C ARG A 258 13.88 0.69 26.29
N SER A 259 12.76 1.17 26.79
CA SER A 259 12.45 1.17 28.23
C SER A 259 12.17 -0.25 28.79
N PHE A 260 12.11 -1.28 27.94
CA PHE A 260 11.72 -2.64 28.31
C PHE A 260 12.70 -3.73 27.85
N SER A 261 13.87 -3.37 27.32
CA SER A 261 14.91 -4.34 27.01
C SER A 261 15.57 -4.86 28.28
N THR A 262 14.94 -5.83 28.92
CA THR A 262 15.63 -6.69 29.88
C THR A 262 16.29 -7.85 29.14
N PRO A 263 17.46 -8.35 29.63
CA PRO A 263 18.20 -9.43 28.97
C PRO A 263 17.52 -10.80 28.98
N VAL A 264 16.35 -10.91 29.56
CA VAL A 264 15.65 -12.19 29.78
C VAL A 264 14.55 -12.36 28.76
N GLY A 265 14.82 -13.16 27.77
CA GLY A 265 13.91 -13.82 26.84
C GLY A 265 12.55 -13.20 26.50
N TRP A 266 12.10 -13.52 25.37
CA TRP A 266 10.86 -13.09 24.71
C TRP A 266 9.58 -13.06 25.59
N PHE A 267 9.46 -13.97 26.55
CA PHE A 267 8.33 -14.02 27.49
C PHE A 267 8.14 -12.71 28.29
N TRP A 268 9.17 -11.92 28.40
CA TRP A 268 9.19 -10.67 29.14
C TRP A 268 8.88 -9.42 28.29
N CYS A 269 8.91 -9.52 26.97
CA CYS A 269 8.39 -8.47 26.11
C CYS A 269 6.88 -8.27 26.25
N MET A 270 6.19 -9.24 26.85
CA MET A 270 4.76 -9.20 27.16
C MET A 270 4.45 -8.61 28.54
N GLN A 271 5.45 -8.31 29.36
CA GLN A 271 5.22 -7.73 30.70
C GLN A 271 4.56 -6.35 30.76
N PRO A 272 4.72 -5.45 29.77
CA PRO A 272 3.97 -4.20 29.81
C PRO A 272 2.48 -4.39 29.53
N TYR A 273 2.02 -5.63 29.32
CA TYR A 273 0.62 -5.92 29.11
C TYR A 273 0.06 -6.75 30.27
N GLU A 274 -1.00 -6.24 30.90
CA GLU A 274 -1.88 -7.07 31.68
C GLU A 274 -2.81 -7.82 30.73
N TYR A 275 -3.01 -9.10 30.96
CA TYR A 275 -4.01 -9.85 30.25
C TYR A 275 -5.33 -9.75 31.00
N ARG A 276 -6.34 -9.24 30.31
CA ARG A 276 -7.72 -9.20 30.82
C ARG A 276 -8.58 -10.15 29.99
N HIS A 277 -9.71 -10.52 30.55
CA HIS A 277 -10.72 -11.30 29.84
C HIS A 277 -11.89 -10.39 29.49
N ASN A 278 -12.43 -10.52 28.27
CA ASN A 278 -13.67 -9.86 27.88
C ASN A 278 -14.88 -10.61 28.45
N GLU A 279 -16.06 -10.11 28.19
CA GLU A 279 -17.34 -10.73 28.60
C GLU A 279 -17.55 -12.15 28.04
N TYR A 280 -16.80 -12.52 26.99
CA TYR A 280 -16.81 -13.87 26.39
C TYR A 280 -15.67 -14.77 26.90
N GLY A 281 -14.92 -14.33 27.90
CA GLY A 281 -13.79 -15.08 28.46
C GLY A 281 -12.52 -15.08 27.60
N LEU A 282 -12.48 -14.33 26.49
CA LEU A 282 -11.32 -14.23 25.64
C LEU A 282 -10.25 -13.36 26.27
N ARG A 283 -9.03 -13.88 26.33
CA ARG A 283 -7.86 -13.20 26.89
C ARG A 283 -7.30 -12.19 25.89
N TYR A 284 -7.07 -10.96 26.31
CA TYR A 284 -6.46 -9.93 25.48
C TYR A 284 -5.44 -9.10 26.27
N PRO A 285 -4.37 -8.59 25.60
CA PRO A 285 -3.37 -7.76 26.24
C PRO A 285 -3.88 -6.34 26.45
N VAL A 286 -3.60 -5.78 27.61
CA VAL A 286 -3.85 -4.37 27.95
C VAL A 286 -2.51 -3.73 28.30
N ALA A 287 -2.12 -2.67 27.60
CA ALA A 287 -0.90 -1.95 27.94
C ALA A 287 -1.02 -1.34 29.35
N THR A 288 -0.13 -1.74 30.25
CA THR A 288 -0.06 -1.25 31.64
C THR A 288 0.60 0.12 31.77
N TRP A 289 1.22 0.60 30.68
CA TRP A 289 1.91 1.87 30.59
C TRP A 289 1.37 2.72 29.43
N SER A 290 1.47 4.02 29.57
CA SER A 290 0.91 4.95 28.59
C SER A 290 1.77 5.00 27.31
N ARG A 291 1.30 4.41 26.24
CA ARG A 291 1.77 4.68 24.87
C ARG A 291 1.09 5.92 24.28
N SER A 292 0.98 6.96 25.09
CA SER A 292 0.29 8.20 24.69
C SER A 292 0.87 8.80 23.40
N ASN A 293 2.18 8.70 23.20
CA ASN A 293 2.84 9.21 22.01
C ASN A 293 2.49 8.38 20.76
N LEU A 294 2.38 7.05 20.89
CA LEU A 294 1.98 6.18 19.78
C LEU A 294 0.60 6.59 19.23
N TRP A 295 -0.36 6.81 20.12
CA TRP A 295 -1.72 7.20 19.73
C TRP A 295 -1.89 8.70 19.48
N ARG A 296 -1.00 9.56 20.00
CA ARG A 296 -1.01 10.99 19.70
C ARG A 296 -0.68 11.25 18.24
N ASP A 297 0.36 10.58 17.75
CA ASP A 297 0.85 10.70 16.39
C ASP A 297 0.39 9.48 15.53
N PHE A 298 -0.88 9.12 15.71
CA PHE A 298 -1.48 7.87 15.22
C PHE A 298 -1.26 7.63 13.72
N GLU A 299 -1.58 8.62 12.85
CA GLU A 299 -1.44 8.47 11.41
C GLU A 299 0.03 8.28 10.99
N THR A 300 0.95 9.00 11.61
CA THR A 300 2.38 8.79 11.37
C THR A 300 2.81 7.40 11.80
N ASN A 301 2.33 6.94 12.97
CA ASN A 301 2.72 5.64 13.51
C ASN A 301 2.08 4.45 12.78
N LEU A 302 1.04 4.65 11.98
CA LEU A 302 0.56 3.64 11.05
C LEU A 302 1.62 3.21 10.02
N SER A 303 2.56 4.10 9.67
CA SER A 303 3.68 3.75 8.78
C SER A 303 4.87 3.07 9.50
N GLU A 304 4.86 3.05 10.84
CA GLU A 304 5.95 2.56 11.66
C GLU A 304 5.69 1.11 12.14
N LEU A 305 5.31 0.25 11.18
CA LEU A 305 5.17 -1.18 11.45
C LEU A 305 6.55 -1.76 11.81
N ASN A 306 6.61 -2.40 12.98
CA ASN A 306 7.84 -3.05 13.46
C ASN A 306 8.00 -4.43 12.81
N ARG A 307 8.54 -4.45 11.59
CA ARG A 307 8.77 -5.68 10.83
C ARG A 307 9.63 -6.69 11.58
N GLU A 308 10.67 -6.24 12.30
CA GLU A 308 11.50 -7.14 13.12
C GLU A 308 10.61 -7.94 14.09
N LYS A 309 9.67 -7.27 14.74
CA LYS A 309 8.78 -7.92 15.69
C LYS A 309 7.79 -8.88 15.04
N VAL A 310 7.27 -8.52 13.89
CA VAL A 310 6.38 -9.41 13.12
C VAL A 310 7.13 -10.70 12.76
N PHE A 311 8.35 -10.58 12.22
CA PHE A 311 9.15 -11.74 11.83
C PHE A 311 9.69 -12.54 13.01
N ASP A 312 10.10 -11.88 14.10
CA ASP A 312 10.49 -12.58 15.34
C ASP A 312 9.33 -13.42 15.88
N MET A 313 8.11 -12.88 15.85
CA MET A 313 6.90 -13.60 16.27
C MET A 313 6.61 -14.78 15.34
N LEU A 314 6.72 -14.57 14.04
CA LEU A 314 6.53 -15.63 13.05
C LEU A 314 7.57 -16.73 13.22
N ASP A 315 8.85 -16.38 13.32
CA ASP A 315 9.94 -17.36 13.50
C ASP A 315 9.77 -18.22 14.72
N MET A 316 9.27 -17.64 15.81
CA MET A 316 9.05 -18.37 17.06
C MET A 316 7.91 -19.38 16.98
N GLN A 317 6.88 -19.11 16.20
CA GLN A 317 5.70 -19.95 16.09
C GLN A 317 5.81 -20.98 14.95
N LEU A 318 6.64 -20.71 13.95
CA LEU A 318 6.85 -21.65 12.84
C LEU A 318 7.54 -22.92 13.34
N PRO A 319 7.05 -24.11 12.93
CA PRO A 319 7.66 -25.38 13.29
C PRO A 319 9.12 -25.45 12.77
N ARG A 320 9.93 -26.24 13.46
CA ARG A 320 11.34 -26.48 13.15
C ARG A 320 11.57 -27.84 12.52
N VAL A 321 10.53 -28.46 12.01
CA VAL A 321 10.55 -29.74 11.33
C VAL A 321 10.55 -29.53 9.82
N ASP A 322 11.16 -30.46 9.08
CA ASP A 322 11.17 -30.43 7.62
C ASP A 322 9.86 -31.00 7.05
N GLU A 323 9.56 -30.70 5.79
CA GLU A 323 8.39 -31.25 5.08
C GLU A 323 8.42 -32.78 5.01
N ASP A 324 9.59 -33.37 5.04
CA ASP A 324 9.80 -34.83 5.00
C ASP A 324 9.65 -35.50 6.39
N ASP A 325 9.41 -34.73 7.46
CA ASP A 325 9.25 -35.25 8.81
C ASP A 325 7.81 -35.76 9.01
N GLU A 326 7.66 -36.93 9.65
CA GLU A 326 6.35 -37.54 9.93
C GLU A 326 5.45 -36.65 10.80
N ASP A 327 6.05 -35.79 11.63
CA ASP A 327 5.35 -34.82 12.49
C ASP A 327 4.99 -33.51 11.77
N PHE A 328 5.33 -33.37 10.48
CA PHE A 328 5.06 -32.15 9.72
C PHE A 328 3.57 -31.99 9.41
N SER A 329 3.07 -30.77 9.63
CA SER A 329 1.70 -30.38 9.25
C SER A 329 1.68 -28.98 8.64
N TYR A 330 1.13 -28.86 7.45
CA TYR A 330 0.92 -27.55 6.81
C TYR A 330 0.09 -26.59 7.69
N ALA A 331 -0.84 -27.09 8.48
CA ALA A 331 -1.62 -26.27 9.41
C ALA A 331 -0.73 -25.60 10.47
N GLN A 332 0.32 -26.26 10.93
CA GLN A 332 1.29 -25.69 11.87
C GLN A 332 2.11 -24.56 11.27
N TYR A 333 2.23 -24.49 9.94
CA TYR A 333 2.88 -23.40 9.24
C TYR A 333 1.94 -22.24 8.96
N PHE A 334 0.77 -22.53 8.39
CA PHE A 334 -0.12 -21.49 7.94
C PHE A 334 -0.92 -20.83 9.07
N ALA A 335 -1.24 -21.56 10.13
CA ALA A 335 -1.97 -20.98 11.25
C ALA A 335 -1.21 -19.83 11.95
N PRO A 336 0.09 -19.96 12.29
CA PRO A 336 0.87 -18.82 12.82
C PRO A 336 1.00 -17.67 11.83
N LEU A 337 1.18 -17.97 10.55
CA LEU A 337 1.26 -16.95 9.50
C LEU A 337 -0.05 -16.15 9.42
N ASP A 338 -1.19 -16.84 9.36
CA ASP A 338 -2.51 -16.22 9.34
C ASP A 338 -2.75 -15.39 10.60
N GLU A 339 -2.49 -15.95 11.80
CA GLU A 339 -2.69 -15.26 13.07
C GLU A 339 -1.91 -13.95 13.15
N ILE A 340 -0.63 -13.95 12.79
CA ILE A 340 0.24 -12.76 12.89
C ILE A 340 -0.11 -11.73 11.82
N THR A 341 -0.33 -12.16 10.58
CA THR A 341 -0.65 -11.24 9.48
C THR A 341 -2.06 -10.67 9.62
N ASP A 342 -3.03 -11.46 10.07
CA ASP A 342 -4.38 -10.98 10.35
C ASP A 342 -4.40 -9.99 11.52
N ALA A 343 -3.54 -10.19 12.53
CA ALA A 343 -3.35 -9.23 13.60
C ALA A 343 -2.87 -7.86 13.07
N VAL A 344 -1.93 -7.85 12.13
CA VAL A 344 -1.47 -6.61 11.46
C VAL A 344 -2.59 -6.03 10.60
N MET A 345 -3.28 -6.86 9.79
CA MET A 345 -4.36 -6.42 8.90
C MET A 345 -5.58 -5.88 9.66
N SER A 346 -5.86 -6.37 10.87
CA SER A 346 -6.91 -5.82 11.74
C SER A 346 -6.65 -4.35 12.09
N CYS A 347 -5.37 -3.97 12.21
CA CYS A 347 -4.96 -2.56 12.39
C CYS A 347 -5.23 -1.68 11.15
N SER A 348 -5.67 -2.25 10.04
CA SER A 348 -6.19 -1.52 8.88
C SER A 348 -7.71 -1.57 8.81
N VAL A 349 -8.27 -2.73 8.54
CA VAL A 349 -9.68 -2.90 8.20
C VAL A 349 -10.61 -2.61 9.39
N GLU A 350 -10.39 -3.29 10.53
CA GLU A 350 -11.22 -3.07 11.72
C GLU A 350 -11.03 -1.68 12.29
N MET A 351 -9.81 -1.17 12.27
CA MET A 351 -9.51 0.15 12.79
C MET A 351 -10.25 1.24 12.00
N LYS A 352 -10.26 1.17 10.67
CA LYS A 352 -11.03 2.09 9.81
C LYS A 352 -12.53 1.97 10.04
N TYR A 353 -13.03 0.75 10.18
CA TYR A 353 -14.44 0.51 10.49
C TYR A 353 -14.85 1.16 11.81
N HIS A 354 -14.09 0.95 12.87
CA HIS A 354 -14.37 1.53 14.18
C HIS A 354 -14.12 3.03 14.20
N PHE A 355 -13.16 3.54 13.43
CA PHE A 355 -12.91 4.97 13.28
C PHE A 355 -14.13 5.67 12.67
N HIS A 356 -14.67 5.15 11.56
CA HIS A 356 -15.88 5.70 10.95
C HIS A 356 -17.07 5.72 11.94
N ARG A 357 -17.23 4.68 12.74
CA ARG A 357 -18.28 4.65 13.76
C ARG A 357 -18.01 5.63 14.90
N TRP A 358 -16.76 5.77 15.31
CA TRP A 358 -16.38 6.67 16.38
C TRP A 358 -16.62 8.14 16.02
N ILE A 359 -16.25 8.58 14.82
CA ILE A 359 -16.49 9.98 14.42
C ILE A 359 -17.97 10.35 14.43
N ASN A 360 -18.88 9.37 14.24
CA ASN A 360 -20.32 9.58 14.34
C ASN A 360 -20.80 9.77 15.79
N THR A 361 -19.99 9.44 16.81
CA THR A 361 -20.30 9.69 18.22
C THR A 361 -19.79 11.03 18.72
N LEU A 362 -18.98 11.74 17.92
CA LEU A 362 -18.39 13.00 18.34
C LEU A 362 -19.43 14.13 18.38
N HIS A 363 -19.41 14.88 19.45
CA HIS A 363 -20.23 16.07 19.68
C HIS A 363 -19.48 17.09 20.51
N TYR A 364 -19.89 18.34 20.45
CA TYR A 364 -19.34 19.37 21.32
C TYR A 364 -19.77 19.21 22.77
N ALA A 365 -18.91 19.67 23.68
CA ALA A 365 -19.22 19.68 25.10
C ALA A 365 -20.41 20.61 25.40
N LYS A 366 -21.13 20.34 26.48
CA LYS A 366 -22.15 21.26 27.00
C LYS A 366 -21.52 22.63 27.28
N GLY A 367 -22.13 23.68 26.75
CA GLY A 367 -21.63 25.04 26.92
C GLY A 367 -20.55 25.49 25.92
N PHE A 368 -20.28 24.71 24.87
CA PHE A 368 -19.32 25.06 23.78
C PHE A 368 -19.58 26.45 23.19
N ARG A 369 -20.85 26.92 23.17
CA ARG A 369 -21.22 28.24 22.63
C ARG A 369 -20.49 29.42 23.29
N LYS A 370 -19.98 29.25 24.49
CA LYS A 370 -19.12 30.26 25.17
C LYS A 370 -17.72 30.36 24.55
N ARG A 371 -17.35 29.40 23.71
CA ARG A 371 -16.05 29.29 23.03
C ARG A 371 -16.18 29.43 21.52
N MET A 372 -17.31 29.97 21.01
CA MET A 372 -17.45 30.22 19.59
C MET A 372 -16.40 31.23 19.13
N LEU A 373 -15.73 30.91 18.06
CA LEU A 373 -14.79 31.78 17.37
C LEU A 373 -15.58 32.71 16.43
N ASP A 374 -15.08 33.91 16.23
CA ASP A 374 -15.61 34.81 15.20
C ASP A 374 -15.06 34.33 13.85
N ILE A 375 -15.92 33.66 13.07
CA ILE A 375 -15.57 33.11 11.78
C ILE A 375 -16.29 33.88 10.70
N ASP A 376 -15.54 34.37 9.71
CA ASP A 376 -16.07 34.99 8.53
C ASP A 376 -16.93 33.99 7.74
N LYS A 377 -18.22 34.26 7.60
CA LYS A 377 -19.16 33.42 6.87
C LYS A 377 -19.06 33.56 5.36
N ASP A 378 -18.42 34.63 4.86
CA ASP A 378 -18.13 34.85 3.46
C ASP A 378 -16.77 34.24 3.04
N ALA A 379 -16.30 33.26 3.80
CA ALA A 379 -15.08 32.51 3.54
C ALA A 379 -15.35 31.12 2.94
N ILE A 380 -14.30 30.49 2.42
CA ILE A 380 -14.29 29.06 2.09
C ILE A 380 -13.42 28.30 3.10
N PHE A 381 -13.63 26.99 3.18
CA PHE A 381 -13.05 26.16 4.23
C PHE A 381 -12.39 24.92 3.65
N LEU A 382 -11.12 24.72 3.94
CA LEU A 382 -10.42 23.43 3.79
C LEU A 382 -10.49 22.70 5.14
N ASN A 383 -11.30 21.68 5.23
CA ASN A 383 -11.55 20.97 6.48
C ASN A 383 -10.87 19.59 6.50
N PHE A 384 -9.90 19.44 7.41
CA PHE A 384 -9.22 18.16 7.70
C PHE A 384 -10.00 17.30 8.69
N ASN A 385 -11.02 17.87 9.37
CA ASN A 385 -11.84 17.15 10.33
C ASN A 385 -12.93 16.36 9.62
N TYR A 386 -13.29 15.23 10.18
CA TYR A 386 -14.39 14.39 9.69
C TYR A 386 -15.76 14.80 10.24
N THR A 387 -15.80 15.76 11.17
CA THR A 387 -17.01 16.25 11.81
C THR A 387 -17.70 17.32 10.97
N LEU A 388 -19.01 17.52 11.21
CA LEU A 388 -19.81 18.52 10.51
C LEU A 388 -20.02 19.81 11.35
N PHE A 389 -19.13 20.09 12.29
CA PHE A 389 -19.34 21.17 13.25
C PHE A 389 -19.38 22.54 12.61
N LEU A 390 -18.68 22.77 11.49
CA LEU A 390 -18.80 23.99 10.71
C LEU A 390 -20.22 24.19 10.19
N GLU A 391 -20.86 23.11 9.71
CA GLU A 391 -22.25 23.16 9.22
C GLU A 391 -23.24 23.30 10.37
N SER A 392 -23.15 22.39 11.36
CA SER A 392 -24.19 22.24 12.39
C SER A 392 -24.18 23.36 13.42
N GLU A 393 -23.01 23.89 13.80
CA GLU A 393 -22.87 24.83 14.92
C GLU A 393 -22.55 26.26 14.45
N TYR A 394 -21.82 26.40 13.34
CA TYR A 394 -21.49 27.72 12.77
C TYR A 394 -22.44 28.13 11.65
N GLY A 395 -23.22 27.18 11.11
CA GLY A 395 -24.16 27.42 10.01
C GLY A 395 -23.47 27.76 8.71
N ILE A 396 -22.25 27.25 8.49
CA ILE A 396 -21.52 27.41 7.24
C ILE A 396 -22.16 26.50 6.18
N PRO A 397 -22.54 27.04 5.01
CA PRO A 397 -23.09 26.21 3.95
C PRO A 397 -22.13 25.12 3.48
N PRO A 398 -22.62 23.87 3.26
CA PRO A 398 -21.75 22.77 2.80
C PRO A 398 -20.99 23.09 1.52
N GLU A 399 -21.55 23.94 0.65
CA GLU A 399 -20.92 24.37 -0.60
C GLU A 399 -19.67 25.22 -0.41
N GLN A 400 -19.42 25.76 0.76
CA GLN A 400 -18.23 26.51 1.11
C GLN A 400 -17.14 25.64 1.76
N ILE A 401 -17.46 24.36 2.08
CA ILE A 401 -16.57 23.49 2.83
C ILE A 401 -16.03 22.36 1.93
N CYS A 402 -14.69 22.28 1.83
CA CYS A 402 -14.00 21.14 1.24
C CYS A 402 -13.56 20.19 2.36
N TYR A 403 -14.22 19.04 2.47
CA TYR A 403 -13.80 17.96 3.38
C TYR A 403 -12.77 17.10 2.67
N ILE A 404 -11.50 17.47 2.77
CA ILE A 404 -10.40 16.86 2.01
C ILE A 404 -10.18 15.37 2.35
N HIS A 405 -10.54 14.96 3.54
CA HIS A 405 -10.47 13.57 4.02
C HIS A 405 -11.83 12.87 4.07
N GLY A 406 -12.87 13.51 3.50
CA GLY A 406 -14.23 13.07 3.68
C GLY A 406 -14.82 13.49 5.04
N CYS A 407 -16.10 13.18 5.25
CA CYS A 407 -16.81 13.53 6.47
C CYS A 407 -17.73 12.39 6.96
N ARG A 408 -18.26 12.53 8.18
CA ARG A 408 -19.11 11.49 8.80
C ARG A 408 -20.39 11.14 8.01
N LYS A 409 -20.83 11.97 7.06
CA LYS A 409 -21.97 11.66 6.16
C LYS A 409 -21.58 10.67 5.07
N ASP A 410 -20.29 10.52 4.79
CA ASP A 410 -19.81 9.70 3.70
C ASP A 410 -19.92 8.22 4.03
N LYS A 411 -19.99 7.39 3.00
CA LYS A 411 -20.08 5.94 3.18
C LYS A 411 -18.81 5.39 3.82
N PHE A 412 -18.95 4.28 4.52
CA PHE A 412 -17.79 3.53 4.98
C PHE A 412 -16.86 3.20 3.81
N GLY A 413 -15.57 3.42 4.00
CA GLY A 413 -14.55 3.21 2.97
C GLY A 413 -14.17 4.44 2.15
N SER A 414 -14.95 5.54 2.23
CA SER A 414 -14.62 6.80 1.55
C SER A 414 -13.84 7.79 2.43
N LEU A 415 -13.70 7.51 3.72
CA LEU A 415 -12.87 8.34 4.60
C LEU A 415 -11.39 8.07 4.38
N VAL A 416 -10.61 9.12 4.28
CA VAL A 416 -9.16 9.06 4.16
C VAL A 416 -8.53 8.98 5.55
N LEU A 417 -8.10 7.80 5.95
CA LEU A 417 -7.32 7.56 7.16
C LEU A 417 -6.15 6.67 6.79
N GLY A 418 -4.92 7.13 7.04
CA GLY A 418 -3.74 6.37 6.68
C GLY A 418 -2.44 7.15 6.84
N HIS A 419 -1.38 6.57 6.34
CA HIS A 419 -0.02 7.12 6.38
C HIS A 419 0.46 7.54 4.98
N HIS A 420 1.55 8.29 4.93
CA HIS A 420 2.13 8.85 3.70
C HIS A 420 3.27 8.01 3.10
N SER A 421 3.63 6.88 3.72
CA SER A 421 4.74 6.04 3.27
C SER A 421 4.22 4.75 2.64
N ASP A 422 4.74 4.39 1.48
CA ASP A 422 4.53 3.09 0.87
C ASP A 422 5.42 1.99 1.52
N ASP A 423 5.23 0.75 1.10
CA ASP A 423 6.00 -0.39 1.61
C ASP A 423 7.49 -0.27 1.29
N GLN A 424 7.84 0.17 0.09
CA GLN A 424 9.22 0.34 -0.34
C GLN A 424 9.95 1.40 0.49
N GLU A 425 9.31 2.54 0.75
CA GLU A 425 9.87 3.58 1.61
C GLU A 425 10.06 3.09 3.05
N ALA A 426 9.09 2.34 3.58
CA ALA A 426 9.19 1.74 4.91
C ALA A 426 10.37 0.75 4.98
N PHE A 427 10.55 -0.06 3.94
CA PHE A 427 11.66 -0.98 3.81
C PHE A 427 13.01 -0.26 3.73
N GLU A 428 13.14 0.76 2.89
CA GLU A 428 14.38 1.54 2.75
C GLU A 428 14.74 2.27 4.06
N ARG A 429 13.74 2.78 4.81
CA ARG A 429 13.97 3.35 6.16
C ARG A 429 14.53 2.30 7.12
N TRP A 430 13.93 1.10 7.13
CA TRP A 430 14.43 -0.02 7.94
C TRP A 430 15.86 -0.40 7.57
N LYS A 431 16.15 -0.56 6.29
CA LYS A 431 17.46 -0.88 5.72
C LYS A 431 18.51 0.15 6.11
N HIS A 432 18.22 1.43 5.91
CA HIS A 432 19.11 2.54 6.30
C HIS A 432 19.44 2.51 7.80
N LYS A 433 18.45 2.27 8.63
CA LYS A 433 18.60 2.17 10.10
C LYS A 433 19.48 1.00 10.54
N ASN A 434 19.44 -0.10 9.80
CA ASN A 434 20.12 -1.35 10.15
C ASN A 434 21.42 -1.62 9.37
N GLN A 435 21.71 -0.88 8.29
CA GLN A 435 22.86 -1.12 7.40
C GLN A 435 24.23 -1.14 8.11
N ASN A 436 24.38 -0.47 9.25
CA ASN A 436 25.60 -0.42 10.02
C ASN A 436 25.70 -1.52 11.10
N ARG A 437 24.67 -2.31 11.31
CA ARG A 437 24.72 -3.45 12.24
C ARG A 437 25.59 -4.56 11.64
N CYS A 438 26.52 -5.10 12.44
CA CYS A 438 27.38 -6.20 12.00
C CYS A 438 26.59 -7.38 11.42
N ARG A 439 25.49 -7.73 12.09
CA ARG A 439 24.57 -8.77 11.66
C ARG A 439 24.05 -8.55 10.23
N TYR A 440 23.59 -7.35 9.91
CA TYR A 440 23.10 -7.02 8.57
C TYR A 440 24.19 -7.10 7.50
N ARG A 441 25.42 -6.67 7.81
CA ARG A 441 26.56 -6.75 6.86
C ARG A 441 26.94 -8.18 6.53
N HIS A 442 26.86 -9.10 7.50
CA HIS A 442 27.17 -10.50 7.27
C HIS A 442 26.17 -11.19 6.34
N VAL A 443 24.89 -10.87 6.46
CA VAL A 443 23.83 -11.51 5.69
C VAL A 443 23.65 -10.96 4.28
N GLN A 444 24.22 -9.79 3.97
CA GLN A 444 24.17 -9.24 2.61
C GLN A 444 25.02 -9.99 1.59
N LYS A 445 25.86 -10.93 2.03
CA LYS A 445 26.78 -11.66 1.16
C LYS A 445 26.49 -13.16 1.19
N ASP A 446 26.47 -13.77 0.01
CA ASP A 446 26.44 -15.22 -0.12
C ASP A 446 27.74 -15.86 0.39
N LYS A 447 27.79 -17.20 0.44
CA LYS A 447 29.00 -17.96 0.82
C LYS A 447 30.23 -17.64 -0.03
N LYS A 448 30.05 -17.00 -1.20
CA LYS A 448 31.11 -16.55 -2.12
C LYS A 448 31.45 -15.07 -1.97
N GLY A 449 30.90 -14.40 -0.95
CA GLY A 449 31.14 -12.98 -0.69
C GLY A 449 30.43 -12.02 -1.64
N ARG A 450 29.46 -12.47 -2.44
CA ARG A 450 28.65 -11.65 -3.36
C ARG A 450 27.41 -11.14 -2.65
N TYR A 451 27.03 -9.89 -2.89
CA TYR A 451 25.81 -9.33 -2.35
C TYR A 451 24.55 -10.05 -2.89
N PHE A 452 23.62 -10.33 -2.03
CA PHE A 452 22.31 -10.81 -2.44
C PHE A 452 21.62 -9.75 -3.31
N ARG A 453 21.08 -10.18 -4.43
CA ARG A 453 20.29 -9.30 -5.31
C ARG A 453 18.86 -9.10 -4.82
N ASN A 454 18.40 -9.94 -3.90
CA ASN A 454 17.06 -9.92 -3.35
C ASN A 454 17.12 -9.48 -1.89
N ASP A 455 16.56 -8.32 -1.61
CA ASP A 455 16.52 -7.75 -0.26
C ASP A 455 15.67 -8.60 0.71
N LYS A 456 14.67 -9.34 0.21
CA LYS A 456 13.89 -10.30 1.01
C LYS A 456 14.77 -11.43 1.59
N LEU A 457 15.74 -11.92 0.82
CA LEU A 457 16.73 -12.89 1.33
C LEU A 457 17.62 -12.30 2.44
N ALA A 458 17.93 -11.01 2.36
CA ALA A 458 18.68 -10.35 3.42
C ALA A 458 17.87 -10.24 4.72
N TYR A 459 16.56 -10.08 4.63
CA TYR A 459 15.67 -10.15 5.79
C TYR A 459 15.71 -11.52 6.47
N LEU A 460 15.47 -12.57 5.73
CA LEU A 460 15.52 -13.93 6.26
C LEU A 460 16.82 -14.20 6.99
N ALA A 461 17.94 -13.92 6.33
CA ALA A 461 19.25 -14.13 6.92
C ALA A 461 19.47 -13.26 8.18
N PHE A 462 18.96 -12.03 8.20
CA PHE A 462 19.04 -11.14 9.35
C PHE A 462 18.30 -11.70 10.58
N PHE A 463 17.10 -12.24 10.39
CA PHE A 463 16.29 -12.77 11.48
C PHE A 463 16.78 -14.12 12.00
N HIS A 464 17.38 -14.93 11.14
CA HIS A 464 17.79 -16.30 11.46
C HIS A 464 19.29 -16.47 11.73
N GLU A 465 20.06 -15.38 11.76
CA GLU A 465 21.51 -15.47 12.03
C GLU A 465 21.85 -16.15 13.37
N ASN A 466 20.96 -16.06 14.36
CA ASN A 466 21.13 -16.67 15.66
C ASN A 466 20.66 -18.14 15.71
N ASP A 467 20.01 -18.64 14.68
CA ASP A 467 19.60 -20.04 14.63
C ASP A 467 20.79 -20.93 14.28
N ARG A 468 21.44 -21.48 15.31
CA ARG A 468 22.56 -22.39 15.15
C ARG A 468 22.18 -23.74 14.52
N THR A 469 20.90 -24.08 14.49
CA THR A 469 20.38 -25.34 13.93
C THR A 469 20.33 -25.30 12.41
N GLY A 470 20.31 -24.13 11.79
CA GLY A 470 20.21 -23.96 10.34
C GLY A 470 18.81 -24.21 9.77
N ASN A 471 17.81 -24.43 10.62
CA ASN A 471 16.43 -24.74 10.22
C ASN A 471 15.76 -23.62 9.42
N TRP A 472 16.21 -22.36 9.58
CA TRP A 472 15.72 -21.24 8.78
C TRP A 472 15.96 -21.40 7.26
N ARG A 473 16.86 -22.32 6.88
CA ARG A 473 17.15 -22.64 5.47
C ARG A 473 16.15 -23.60 4.87
N LEU A 474 15.25 -24.15 5.68
CA LEU A 474 14.20 -25.02 5.18
C LEU A 474 13.31 -24.24 4.19
N PRO A 475 13.03 -24.80 3.02
CA PRO A 475 12.24 -24.10 1.99
C PRO A 475 10.91 -23.56 2.48
N ILE A 476 10.23 -24.32 3.35
CA ILE A 476 8.92 -23.95 3.88
C ILE A 476 8.95 -22.70 4.75
N ARG A 477 9.99 -22.53 5.57
CA ARG A 477 10.16 -21.32 6.39
C ARG A 477 10.43 -20.10 5.51
N TYR A 478 11.19 -20.30 4.44
CA TYR A 478 11.40 -19.26 3.43
C TYR A 478 10.09 -18.83 2.80
N TYR A 479 9.24 -19.78 2.39
CA TYR A 479 7.94 -19.48 1.82
C TYR A 479 7.01 -18.76 2.81
N ALA A 480 7.01 -19.15 4.07
CA ALA A 480 6.21 -18.49 5.10
C ALA A 480 6.59 -17.01 5.27
N VAL A 481 7.88 -16.69 5.22
CA VAL A 481 8.37 -15.31 5.30
C VAL A 481 8.06 -14.53 4.02
N GLU A 482 8.21 -15.16 2.85
CA GLU A 482 7.86 -14.52 1.56
C GLU A 482 6.36 -14.20 1.50
N GLU A 483 5.50 -15.11 1.95
CA GLU A 483 4.05 -14.89 2.05
C GLU A 483 3.71 -13.80 3.07
N ALA A 484 4.40 -13.78 4.21
CA ALA A 484 4.22 -12.72 5.22
C ALA A 484 4.55 -11.33 4.64
N GLU A 485 5.66 -11.22 3.89
CA GLU A 485 6.03 -9.96 3.22
C GLU A 485 4.96 -9.50 2.23
N GLU A 486 4.41 -10.40 1.41
CA GLU A 486 3.33 -10.05 0.47
C GLU A 486 2.08 -9.54 1.20
N ARG A 487 1.77 -10.09 2.37
CA ARG A 487 0.65 -9.63 3.19
C ARG A 487 0.92 -8.31 3.87
N LEU A 488 2.17 -8.04 4.28
CA LEU A 488 2.58 -6.75 4.81
C LEU A 488 2.58 -5.66 3.72
N GLU A 489 2.95 -5.97 2.48
CA GLU A 489 2.77 -5.07 1.34
C GLU A 489 1.30 -4.63 1.22
N LYS A 490 0.36 -5.57 1.30
CA LYS A 490 -1.09 -5.27 1.28
C LYS A 490 -1.55 -4.38 2.44
N TYR A 491 -0.92 -4.51 3.62
CA TYR A 491 -1.18 -3.60 4.73
C TYR A 491 -0.81 -2.17 4.37
N TYR A 492 0.39 -1.96 3.81
CA TYR A 492 0.84 -0.62 3.39
C TYR A 492 -0.06 -0.04 2.31
N ASP A 493 -0.37 -0.82 1.27
CA ASP A 493 -1.26 -0.39 0.17
C ASP A 493 -2.64 0.03 0.68
N SER A 494 -3.21 -0.75 1.59
CA SER A 494 -4.54 -0.48 2.14
C SER A 494 -4.60 0.73 3.07
N ASN A 495 -3.46 1.15 3.64
CA ASN A 495 -3.35 2.30 4.55
C ASN A 495 -2.61 3.49 3.93
N PHE A 496 -2.17 3.38 2.69
CA PHE A 496 -1.49 4.47 2.02
C PHE A 496 -2.45 5.63 1.72
N LYS A 497 -2.12 6.79 2.27
CA LYS A 497 -2.83 8.05 2.02
C LYS A 497 -2.22 8.72 0.80
N ASN A 498 -2.73 8.37 -0.39
CA ASN A 498 -2.26 8.96 -1.64
C ASN A 498 -2.71 10.43 -1.73
N THR A 499 -1.94 11.33 -1.12
CA THR A 499 -2.23 12.76 -1.06
C THR A 499 -2.33 13.38 -2.44
N ARG A 500 -1.51 12.93 -3.40
CA ARG A 500 -1.55 13.42 -4.78
C ARG A 500 -2.88 13.12 -5.46
N LYS A 501 -3.37 11.88 -5.34
CA LYS A 501 -4.67 11.46 -5.87
C LYS A 501 -5.83 12.22 -5.22
N ILE A 502 -5.73 12.46 -3.91
CA ILE A 502 -6.73 13.24 -3.17
C ILE A 502 -6.76 14.69 -3.65
N ILE A 503 -5.59 15.32 -3.78
CA ILE A 503 -5.45 16.69 -4.30
C ILE A 503 -6.04 16.79 -5.71
N ASP A 504 -5.72 15.84 -6.60
CA ASP A 504 -6.24 15.83 -7.97
C ASP A 504 -7.77 15.74 -7.99
N GLY A 505 -8.37 14.91 -7.13
CA GLY A 505 -9.82 14.83 -6.96
C GLY A 505 -10.48 16.11 -6.42
N HIS A 506 -9.70 17.03 -5.85
CA HIS A 506 -10.18 18.31 -5.28
C HIS A 506 -9.57 19.54 -5.97
N MET A 507 -9.01 19.41 -7.18
CA MET A 507 -8.41 20.54 -7.89
C MET A 507 -9.38 21.69 -8.13
N GLY A 508 -10.68 21.42 -8.30
CA GLY A 508 -11.70 22.47 -8.37
C GLY A 508 -11.75 23.38 -7.14
N PHE A 509 -11.37 22.86 -5.95
CA PHE A 509 -11.19 23.68 -4.76
C PHE A 509 -9.92 24.54 -4.87
N PHE A 510 -8.78 23.94 -5.17
CA PHE A 510 -7.50 24.64 -5.26
C PHE A 510 -7.51 25.69 -6.38
N ASP A 511 -8.14 25.41 -7.51
CA ASP A 511 -8.31 26.37 -8.62
C ASP A 511 -9.20 27.58 -8.25
N SER A 512 -10.04 27.47 -7.21
CA SER A 512 -10.88 28.57 -6.74
C SER A 512 -10.16 29.55 -5.80
N LEU A 513 -8.88 29.30 -5.44
CA LEU A 513 -8.13 30.07 -4.43
C LEU A 513 -7.41 31.30 -4.97
N GLY A 514 -7.40 31.55 -6.28
CA GLY A 514 -6.60 32.61 -6.91
C GLY A 514 -6.86 34.04 -6.42
N ASN A 515 -8.02 34.29 -5.77
CA ASN A 515 -8.40 35.60 -5.19
C ASN A 515 -8.32 35.63 -3.66
N VAL A 516 -7.83 34.60 -3.03
CA VAL A 516 -7.63 34.56 -1.57
C VAL A 516 -6.56 35.58 -1.18
N GLU A 517 -6.90 36.44 -0.24
CA GLU A 517 -6.03 37.48 0.33
C GLU A 517 -5.55 37.10 1.74
N LYS A 518 -6.28 36.19 2.41
CA LYS A 518 -6.01 35.78 3.78
C LYS A 518 -6.29 34.29 3.97
N ILE A 519 -5.39 33.60 4.65
CA ILE A 519 -5.53 32.20 5.07
C ILE A 519 -5.43 32.14 6.59
N THR A 520 -6.45 31.61 7.27
CA THR A 520 -6.44 31.42 8.72
C THR A 520 -6.45 29.93 9.04
N ILE A 521 -5.38 29.43 9.66
CA ILE A 521 -5.18 28.03 10.02
C ILE A 521 -5.52 27.83 11.49
N ILE A 522 -6.54 27.02 11.77
CA ILE A 522 -7.05 26.80 13.11
C ILE A 522 -6.92 25.34 13.53
N GLY A 523 -6.14 25.09 14.58
CA GLY A 523 -6.08 23.79 15.24
C GLY A 523 -5.47 22.68 14.39
N CYS A 524 -4.63 23.01 13.41
CA CYS A 524 -3.90 22.05 12.61
C CYS A 524 -2.58 21.64 13.27
N SER A 525 -2.20 20.36 13.13
CA SER A 525 -0.94 19.84 13.66
C SER A 525 0.28 20.27 12.86
N LEU A 526 0.11 20.71 11.60
CA LEU A 526 1.15 21.03 10.63
C LEU A 526 2.14 19.84 10.46
N GLY A 527 1.61 18.62 10.50
CA GLY A 527 2.40 17.38 10.42
C GLY A 527 2.80 17.03 8.99
N ALA A 528 3.85 16.21 8.87
CA ALA A 528 4.38 15.77 7.58
C ALA A 528 3.34 15.03 6.70
N VAL A 529 2.40 14.33 7.32
CA VAL A 529 1.35 13.55 6.62
C VAL A 529 0.46 14.44 5.74
N ASP A 530 0.30 15.71 6.10
CA ASP A 530 -0.57 16.65 5.41
C ASP A 530 0.21 17.73 4.61
N MET A 531 1.55 17.65 4.57
CA MET A 531 2.39 18.69 3.98
C MET A 531 2.10 18.92 2.50
N ASP A 532 1.75 17.87 1.74
CA ASP A 532 1.47 18.00 0.31
C ASP A 532 0.23 18.87 0.04
N TYR A 533 -0.78 18.83 0.91
CA TYR A 533 -1.95 19.72 0.80
C TYR A 533 -1.56 21.18 0.99
N TYR A 534 -0.64 21.47 1.92
CA TYR A 534 -0.15 22.83 2.15
C TYR A 534 0.75 23.33 1.03
N LYS A 535 1.56 22.46 0.42
CA LYS A 535 2.34 22.80 -0.79
C LYS A 535 1.41 23.14 -1.94
N GLN A 536 0.38 22.33 -2.15
CA GLN A 536 -0.64 22.62 -3.16
C GLN A 536 -1.39 23.92 -2.86
N LEU A 537 -1.74 24.16 -1.60
CA LEU A 537 -2.37 25.40 -1.15
C LEU A 537 -1.49 26.62 -1.46
N LYS A 538 -0.19 26.58 -1.10
CA LYS A 538 0.76 27.67 -1.37
C LYS A 538 0.88 27.94 -2.87
N SER A 539 0.90 26.90 -3.71
CA SER A 539 0.99 27.06 -5.18
C SER A 539 -0.30 27.58 -5.81
N SER A 540 -1.43 27.52 -5.10
CA SER A 540 -2.76 27.94 -5.60
C SER A 540 -3.16 29.35 -5.19
N VAL A 541 -2.38 30.01 -4.35
CA VAL A 541 -2.62 31.37 -3.86
C VAL A 541 -1.50 32.32 -4.32
N LYS A 542 -1.71 33.62 -4.17
CA LYS A 542 -0.70 34.64 -4.45
C LYS A 542 0.41 34.62 -3.40
N ASP A 543 1.58 35.16 -3.73
CA ASP A 543 2.73 35.17 -2.80
C ASP A 543 2.53 36.12 -1.63
N ASP A 544 1.76 37.20 -1.79
CA ASP A 544 1.49 38.24 -0.80
C ASP A 544 0.31 37.92 0.14
N VAL A 545 -0.22 36.70 0.11
CA VAL A 545 -1.32 36.26 0.98
C VAL A 545 -0.91 36.30 2.44
N LEU A 546 -1.77 36.84 3.30
CA LEU A 546 -1.59 36.84 4.76
C LEU A 546 -1.92 35.47 5.35
N TRP A 547 -0.98 34.88 6.08
CA TRP A 547 -1.14 33.61 6.80
C TRP A 547 -1.31 33.87 8.29
N GLU A 548 -2.43 33.46 8.84
CA GLU A 548 -2.69 33.52 10.28
C GLU A 548 -2.75 32.12 10.87
N PHE A 549 -2.03 31.89 11.96
CA PHE A 549 -1.95 30.58 12.63
C PHE A 549 -2.45 30.67 14.06
N SER A 550 -3.35 29.78 14.43
CA SER A 550 -3.68 29.57 15.83
C SER A 550 -2.60 28.77 16.54
N TYR A 551 -2.28 29.11 17.78
CA TYR A 551 -1.43 28.33 18.64
C TYR A 551 -2.01 28.19 20.05
N HIS A 552 -1.62 27.14 20.75
CA HIS A 552 -2.02 26.89 22.15
C HIS A 552 -0.80 26.83 23.10
N SER A 553 0.34 26.39 22.57
CA SER A 553 1.57 26.17 23.34
C SER A 553 2.80 26.74 22.63
N PRO A 554 3.92 26.96 23.36
CA PRO A 554 5.19 27.38 22.74
C PRO A 554 5.74 26.35 21.72
N GLU A 555 5.37 25.09 21.87
CA GLU A 555 5.73 24.03 20.92
C GLU A 555 5.00 24.20 19.58
N ASP A 556 3.79 24.77 19.61
CA ASP A 556 3.03 25.07 18.39
C ASP A 556 3.71 26.22 17.64
N GLU A 557 4.19 27.26 18.33
CA GLU A 557 4.93 28.37 17.70
C GLU A 557 6.17 27.85 16.96
N LYS A 558 6.95 26.97 17.59
CA LYS A 558 8.11 26.34 16.92
C LYS A 558 7.74 25.52 15.68
N ARG A 559 6.58 24.87 15.73
CA ARG A 559 6.06 24.11 14.56
C ARG A 559 5.65 25.06 13.44
N ILE A 560 5.01 26.18 13.76
CA ILE A 560 4.65 27.22 12.80
C ILE A 560 5.91 27.79 12.14
N ASP A 561 6.95 28.12 12.90
CA ASP A 561 8.21 28.63 12.36
C ASP A 561 8.87 27.63 11.40
N LYS A 562 8.88 26.34 11.77
CA LYS A 562 9.40 25.28 10.91
C LYS A 562 8.58 25.15 9.63
N PHE A 563 7.27 25.15 9.74
CA PHE A 563 6.33 25.04 8.64
C PHE A 563 6.47 26.21 7.64
N CYS A 564 6.56 27.45 8.15
CA CYS A 564 6.75 28.63 7.30
C CYS A 564 8.06 28.57 6.51
N LYS A 565 9.15 28.10 7.15
CA LYS A 565 10.44 27.88 6.47
C LYS A 565 10.36 26.79 5.41
N GLU A 566 9.64 25.69 5.67
CA GLU A 566 9.51 24.58 4.73
C GLU A 566 8.71 24.96 3.48
N LEU A 567 7.72 25.86 3.62
CA LEU A 567 6.88 26.36 2.52
C LEU A 567 7.35 27.69 1.93
N ASP A 568 8.48 28.21 2.37
CA ASP A 568 9.03 29.49 1.92
C ASP A 568 8.01 30.64 2.04
N ILE A 569 7.36 30.74 3.21
CA ILE A 569 6.40 31.81 3.49
C ILE A 569 7.17 32.97 4.12
N GLU A 570 7.05 34.18 3.52
CA GLU A 570 7.72 35.37 4.00
C GLU A 570 7.22 35.76 5.41
N THR A 571 8.14 36.10 6.31
CA THR A 571 7.84 36.45 7.70
C THR A 571 6.90 37.66 7.81
N GLY A 572 6.95 38.58 6.86
CA GLY A 572 6.03 39.74 6.78
C GLY A 572 4.58 39.35 6.53
N CYS A 573 4.34 38.18 5.96
CA CYS A 573 3.01 37.63 5.65
C CYS A 573 2.48 36.69 6.73
N VAL A 574 3.16 36.55 7.89
CA VAL A 574 2.78 35.62 8.95
C VAL A 574 2.27 36.37 10.19
N ARG A 575 1.15 35.93 10.73
CA ARG A 575 0.61 36.32 12.02
C ARG A 575 0.24 35.10 12.84
N THR A 576 0.31 35.24 14.17
CA THR A 576 -0.11 34.19 15.11
C THR A 576 -1.13 34.74 16.09
N PHE A 577 -2.05 33.92 16.53
CA PHE A 577 -3.00 34.25 17.59
C PHE A 577 -3.22 33.06 18.53
N LYS A 578 -3.45 33.34 19.78
CA LYS A 578 -3.64 32.30 20.80
C LYS A 578 -5.11 31.87 20.85
N MET A 579 -5.35 30.57 20.82
CA MET A 579 -6.64 29.93 21.05
C MET A 579 -6.84 29.54 22.50
#